data_4db503bc080ae55435770eb59b85b81a
#
_entry.id   4db503bc080ae55435770eb59b85b81a
#
_cell.length_a   1.000
_cell.length_b   1.000
_cell.length_c   1.000
_cell.angle_alpha   90.00
_cell.angle_beta   90.00
_cell.angle_gamma   90.00
#
_symmetry.space_group_name_H-M   'P 1'
#
loop_
_entity.id
_entity.type
_entity.pdbx_description
1 polymer ?
#
loop_
_entity_poly.entity_id
_entity_poly.type
_entity_poly.pdbx_seq_one_letter_code
_entity_poly.pdbx_strand_id
1 'polypeptide(L)'
;MKTKKNIFFLTAMLFFLATVDIYSQSDESFRSFELIRQQINKNGMLLLGTWAAGNILVGTYGNFTAKNEAKYFHQFNAMWNVVNLGIAAFGYINSINSDPAAMSSSEILSEYNSLQSFLLLNAGLDVAYIMTGFYLKEKSKNSSSAERLRGYGNSLLLQGGFLLLFDVALYFIHQNNANINLYPHLESLFSGGAGVGINIRI
;
A
#
# COMPACT_ATOMS: atom_id res chain seq x y z
N MET A 1 -9.86 13.81 -60.32
CA MET A 1 -8.96 14.25 -59.24
C MET A 1 -9.66 14.58 -57.92
N LYS A 2 -10.95 14.95 -57.89
CA LYS A 2 -11.71 15.28 -56.65
C LYS A 2 -12.02 14.06 -55.77
N THR A 3 -12.28 12.90 -56.33
CA THR A 3 -12.64 11.66 -55.58
C THR A 3 -11.51 11.09 -54.69
N LYS A 4 -10.24 11.17 -55.14
CA LYS A 4 -9.09 10.68 -54.36
C LYS A 4 -8.78 11.55 -53.14
N LYS A 5 -9.03 12.87 -53.18
CA LYS A 5 -8.89 13.78 -52.03
C LYS A 5 -9.95 13.50 -50.96
N ASN A 6 -11.18 13.18 -51.35
CA ASN A 6 -12.26 12.92 -50.40
C ASN A 6 -12.07 11.57 -49.67
N ILE A 7 -11.52 10.57 -50.36
CA ILE A 7 -11.20 9.27 -49.76
C ILE A 7 -10.06 9.40 -48.71
N PHE A 8 -9.02 10.17 -49.05
CA PHE A 8 -7.89 10.43 -48.14
C PHE A 8 -8.35 11.20 -46.89
N PHE A 9 -9.23 12.17 -47.03
CA PHE A 9 -9.79 12.96 -45.91
C PHE A 9 -10.70 12.10 -45.04
N LEU A 10 -11.49 11.20 -45.63
CA LEU A 10 -12.37 10.29 -44.92
C LEU A 10 -11.58 9.23 -44.15
N THR A 11 -10.51 8.67 -44.73
CA THR A 11 -9.62 7.72 -44.06
C THR A 11 -8.81 8.38 -42.93
N ALA A 12 -8.34 9.61 -43.12
CA ALA A 12 -7.64 10.37 -42.07
C ALA A 12 -8.60 10.70 -40.89
N MET A 13 -9.84 11.07 -41.22
CA MET A 13 -10.86 11.38 -40.22
C MET A 13 -11.30 10.11 -39.43
N LEU A 14 -11.46 8.96 -40.11
CA LEU A 14 -11.73 7.69 -39.47
C LEU A 14 -10.57 7.22 -38.60
N PHE A 15 -9.33 7.42 -39.02
CA PHE A 15 -8.14 7.12 -38.23
C PHE A 15 -8.04 8.02 -37.00
N PHE A 16 -8.36 9.30 -37.13
CA PHE A 16 -8.40 10.24 -36.00
C PHE A 16 -9.50 9.91 -34.99
N LEU A 17 -10.70 9.55 -35.46
CA LEU A 17 -11.80 9.13 -34.59
C LEU A 17 -11.45 7.83 -33.85
N ALA A 18 -10.85 6.84 -34.51
CA ALA A 18 -10.41 5.61 -33.87
C ALA A 18 -9.32 5.82 -32.82
N THR A 19 -8.41 6.78 -33.05
CA THR A 19 -7.37 7.11 -32.04
C THR A 19 -7.95 7.84 -30.82
N VAL A 20 -8.95 8.70 -31.01
CA VAL A 20 -9.62 9.40 -29.88
C VAL A 20 -10.37 8.43 -28.99
N ASP A 21 -11.06 7.42 -29.54
CA ASP A 21 -11.76 6.42 -28.77
C ASP A 21 -10.80 5.54 -27.94
N ILE A 22 -9.66 5.16 -28.50
CA ILE A 22 -8.62 4.38 -27.80
C ILE A 22 -8.03 5.15 -26.62
N TYR A 23 -7.73 6.45 -26.77
CA TYR A 23 -7.21 7.29 -25.71
C TYR A 23 -8.25 7.50 -24.60
N SER A 24 -9.52 7.75 -24.95
CA SER A 24 -10.60 7.91 -23.98
C SER A 24 -10.84 6.66 -23.14
N GLN A 25 -10.80 5.48 -23.75
CA GLN A 25 -11.03 4.20 -23.09
C GLN A 25 -9.86 3.80 -22.19
N SER A 26 -8.62 4.14 -22.55
CA SER A 26 -7.45 3.90 -21.70
C SER A 26 -7.48 4.76 -20.43
N ASP A 27 -7.82 6.03 -20.55
CA ASP A 27 -7.89 6.95 -19.41
C ASP A 27 -8.97 6.55 -18.41
N GLU A 28 -10.12 6.06 -18.87
CA GLU A 28 -11.19 5.58 -18.01
C GLU A 28 -10.77 4.32 -17.22
N SER A 29 -10.02 3.44 -17.84
CA SER A 29 -9.50 2.22 -17.20
C SER A 29 -8.47 2.52 -16.11
N PHE A 30 -7.54 3.43 -16.35
CA PHE A 30 -6.58 3.89 -15.34
C PHE A 30 -7.28 4.57 -14.17
N ARG A 31 -8.33 5.36 -14.42
CA ARG A 31 -9.14 5.99 -13.39
C ARG A 31 -9.87 4.97 -12.54
N SER A 32 -10.48 3.96 -13.14
CA SER A 32 -11.20 2.91 -12.40
C SER A 32 -10.26 2.11 -11.50
N PHE A 33 -9.06 1.76 -11.99
CA PHE A 33 -8.00 1.15 -11.20
C PHE A 33 -7.62 2.02 -10.00
N GLU A 34 -7.41 3.33 -10.24
CA GLU A 34 -6.99 4.29 -9.23
C GLU A 34 -8.07 4.50 -8.15
N LEU A 35 -9.34 4.60 -8.53
CA LEU A 35 -10.45 4.70 -7.57
C LEU A 35 -10.48 3.49 -6.63
N ILE A 36 -10.30 2.29 -7.15
CA ILE A 36 -10.26 1.06 -6.35
C ILE A 36 -9.00 1.08 -5.46
N ARG A 37 -7.83 1.47 -5.97
CA ARG A 37 -6.58 1.61 -5.22
C ARG A 37 -6.75 2.54 -4.03
N GLN A 38 -7.36 3.70 -4.23
CA GLN A 38 -7.64 4.67 -3.16
C GLN A 38 -8.60 4.11 -2.11
N GLN A 39 -9.64 3.40 -2.54
CA GLN A 39 -10.58 2.78 -1.61
C GLN A 39 -9.91 1.68 -0.76
N ILE A 40 -9.02 0.88 -1.35
CA ILE A 40 -8.21 -0.11 -0.65
C ILE A 40 -7.32 0.59 0.39
N ASN A 41 -6.58 1.63 0.00
CA ASN A 41 -5.74 2.42 0.89
C ASN A 41 -6.54 3.02 2.06
N LYS A 42 -7.65 3.67 1.76
CA LYS A 42 -8.54 4.25 2.77
C LYS A 42 -8.99 3.22 3.80
N ASN A 43 -9.44 2.05 3.35
CA ASN A 43 -9.88 0.96 4.23
C ASN A 43 -8.70 0.39 5.03
N GLY A 44 -7.54 0.21 4.41
CA GLY A 44 -6.32 -0.21 5.07
C GLY A 44 -5.90 0.76 6.18
N MET A 45 -5.90 2.07 5.90
CA MET A 45 -5.55 3.08 6.90
C MET A 45 -6.57 3.15 8.04
N LEU A 46 -7.86 2.94 7.78
CA LEU A 46 -8.87 2.82 8.83
C LEU A 46 -8.62 1.60 9.73
N LEU A 47 -8.27 0.46 9.15
CA LEU A 47 -7.91 -0.75 9.91
C LEU A 47 -6.68 -0.51 10.78
N LEU A 48 -5.59 0.04 10.21
CA LEU A 48 -4.37 0.38 10.93
C LEU A 48 -4.63 1.40 12.06
N GLY A 49 -5.42 2.43 11.77
CA GLY A 49 -5.80 3.46 12.75
C GLY A 49 -6.63 2.89 13.90
N THR A 50 -7.56 1.99 13.62
CA THR A 50 -8.38 1.31 14.63
C THR A 50 -7.52 0.41 15.52
N TRP A 51 -6.60 -0.38 14.92
CA TRP A 51 -5.61 -1.16 15.65
C TRP A 51 -4.76 -0.27 16.56
N ALA A 52 -4.22 0.82 16.02
CA ALA A 52 -3.36 1.73 16.75
C ALA A 52 -4.10 2.40 17.92
N ALA A 53 -5.31 2.93 17.67
CA ALA A 53 -6.11 3.57 18.72
C ALA A 53 -6.46 2.60 19.85
N GLY A 54 -6.89 1.37 19.52
CA GLY A 54 -7.15 0.32 20.49
C GLY A 54 -5.93 -0.01 21.35
N ASN A 55 -4.77 -0.18 20.72
CA ASN A 55 -3.51 -0.47 21.41
C ASN A 55 -3.01 0.70 22.26
N ILE A 56 -3.23 1.95 21.83
CA ILE A 56 -2.92 3.14 22.66
C ILE A 56 -3.80 3.13 23.94
N LEU A 57 -5.10 2.92 23.81
CA LEU A 57 -6.01 2.90 24.95
C LEU A 57 -5.65 1.79 25.94
N VAL A 58 -5.54 0.55 25.45
CA VAL A 58 -5.20 -0.63 26.29
C VAL A 58 -3.80 -0.49 26.84
N GLY A 59 -2.84 -0.04 26.04
CA GLY A 59 -1.45 0.16 26.46
C GLY A 59 -1.31 1.26 27.49
N THR A 60 -2.02 2.37 27.35
CA THR A 60 -2.01 3.45 28.33
C THR A 60 -2.61 2.97 29.66
N TYR A 61 -3.78 2.35 29.64
CA TYR A 61 -4.41 1.79 30.85
C TYR A 61 -3.49 0.75 31.54
N GLY A 62 -2.95 -0.19 30.78
CA GLY A 62 -2.06 -1.23 31.30
C GLY A 62 -0.75 -0.69 31.84
N ASN A 63 -0.20 0.38 31.26
CA ASN A 63 1.03 1.03 31.78
C ASN A 63 0.84 1.58 33.19
N PHE A 64 -0.37 2.02 33.57
CA PHE A 64 -0.66 2.53 34.92
C PHE A 64 -1.11 1.47 35.90
N THR A 65 -1.69 0.37 35.43
CA THR A 65 -2.29 -0.66 36.30
C THR A 65 -1.45 -1.93 36.42
N ALA A 66 -0.72 -2.28 35.37
CA ALA A 66 0.12 -3.48 35.36
C ALA A 66 1.45 -3.25 36.08
N LYS A 67 2.08 -4.36 36.46
CA LYS A 67 3.41 -4.39 37.14
C LYS A 67 4.37 -5.25 36.33
N ASN A 68 5.66 -5.17 36.66
CA ASN A 68 6.70 -6.03 36.12
C ASN A 68 6.75 -5.97 34.58
N GLU A 69 6.95 -7.11 33.94
CA GLU A 69 7.03 -7.27 32.49
C GLU A 69 5.79 -6.70 31.76
N ALA A 70 4.59 -6.92 32.29
CA ALA A 70 3.35 -6.46 31.67
C ALA A 70 3.27 -4.93 31.58
N LYS A 71 3.79 -4.18 32.56
CA LYS A 71 3.87 -2.72 32.49
C LYS A 71 4.69 -2.27 31.28
N TYR A 72 5.85 -2.85 31.08
CA TYR A 72 6.74 -2.49 29.97
C TYR A 72 6.18 -2.91 28.62
N PHE A 73 5.48 -4.05 28.56
CA PHE A 73 4.72 -4.44 27.38
C PHE A 73 3.72 -3.36 26.99
N HIS A 74 2.86 -2.95 27.90
CA HIS A 74 1.84 -1.93 27.66
C HIS A 74 2.43 -0.57 27.33
N GLN A 75 3.51 -0.17 28.00
CA GLN A 75 4.22 1.06 27.71
C GLN A 75 4.71 1.12 26.27
N PHE A 76 5.45 0.09 25.84
CA PHE A 76 6.00 0.04 24.49
C PHE A 76 4.91 -0.07 23.45
N ASN A 77 3.89 -0.87 23.73
CA ASN A 77 2.74 -1.04 22.86
C ASN A 77 2.01 0.30 22.58
N ALA A 78 1.76 1.10 23.60
CA ALA A 78 1.16 2.42 23.43
C ALA A 78 2.06 3.36 22.61
N MET A 79 3.35 3.44 22.97
CA MET A 79 4.31 4.31 22.27
C MET A 79 4.43 3.96 20.78
N TRP A 80 4.53 2.68 20.45
CA TRP A 80 4.63 2.21 19.07
C TRP A 80 3.41 2.59 18.25
N ASN A 81 2.23 2.41 18.83
CA ASN A 81 0.99 2.69 18.14
C ASN A 81 0.69 4.18 17.96
N VAL A 82 1.33 5.09 18.68
CA VAL A 82 1.30 6.53 18.35
C VAL A 82 1.89 6.78 16.95
N VAL A 83 2.98 6.10 16.61
CA VAL A 83 3.59 6.18 15.27
C VAL A 83 2.65 5.59 14.22
N ASN A 84 2.11 4.39 14.47
CA ASN A 84 1.16 3.74 13.57
C ASN A 84 -0.10 4.58 13.33
N LEU A 85 -0.61 5.26 14.38
CA LEU A 85 -1.76 6.16 14.26
C LEU A 85 -1.43 7.37 13.38
N GLY A 86 -0.21 7.93 13.51
CA GLY A 86 0.27 9.00 12.65
C GLY A 86 0.34 8.59 11.18
N ILE A 87 0.88 7.40 10.89
CA ILE A 87 0.94 6.82 9.54
C ILE A 87 -0.47 6.62 8.99
N ALA A 88 -1.36 6.03 9.79
CA ALA A 88 -2.74 5.77 9.40
C ALA A 88 -3.51 7.06 9.08
N ALA A 89 -3.36 8.09 9.92
CA ALA A 89 -3.98 9.40 9.71
C ALA A 89 -3.47 10.07 8.44
N PHE A 90 -2.16 10.10 8.24
CA PHE A 90 -1.55 10.68 7.03
C PHE A 90 -1.99 9.95 5.76
N GLY A 91 -1.93 8.61 5.75
CA GLY A 91 -2.34 7.81 4.61
C GLY A 91 -3.84 7.91 4.31
N TYR A 92 -4.68 7.99 5.35
CA TYR A 92 -6.11 8.23 5.19
C TYR A 92 -6.42 9.60 4.56
N ILE A 93 -5.77 10.66 5.08
CA ILE A 93 -5.96 12.03 4.56
C ILE A 93 -5.51 12.11 3.10
N ASN A 94 -4.37 11.50 2.75
CA ASN A 94 -3.94 11.45 1.36
C ASN A 94 -4.95 10.73 0.47
N SER A 95 -5.49 9.61 0.94
CA SER A 95 -6.48 8.83 0.16
C SER A 95 -7.80 9.56 -0.08
N ILE A 96 -8.21 10.47 0.78
CA ILE A 96 -9.45 11.25 0.59
C ILE A 96 -9.26 12.56 -0.17
N ASN A 97 -8.03 13.09 -0.22
CA ASN A 97 -7.70 14.35 -0.90
C ASN A 97 -7.17 14.14 -2.33
N SER A 98 -6.80 12.93 -2.71
CA SER A 98 -6.34 12.62 -4.06
C SER A 98 -7.52 12.58 -5.03
N ASP A 99 -7.38 13.28 -6.17
CA ASP A 99 -8.38 13.27 -7.24
C ASP A 99 -7.90 12.42 -8.40
N PRO A 100 -8.44 11.21 -8.61
CA PRO A 100 -8.06 10.34 -9.73
C PRO A 100 -8.28 10.97 -11.11
N ALA A 101 -9.21 11.94 -11.22
CA ALA A 101 -9.50 12.60 -12.48
C ALA A 101 -8.40 13.62 -12.87
N ALA A 102 -7.64 14.10 -11.90
CA ALA A 102 -6.53 15.02 -12.15
C ALA A 102 -5.18 14.33 -12.43
N MET A 103 -5.11 12.99 -12.22
CA MET A 103 -3.87 12.23 -12.37
C MET A 103 -3.69 11.73 -13.81
N SER A 104 -2.47 11.83 -14.32
CA SER A 104 -2.07 11.17 -15.57
C SER A 104 -1.84 9.67 -15.36
N SER A 105 -1.93 8.87 -16.44
CA SER A 105 -1.67 7.42 -16.39
C SER A 105 -0.26 7.09 -15.86
N SER A 106 0.74 7.94 -16.17
CA SER A 106 2.11 7.77 -15.66
C SER A 106 2.23 8.03 -14.15
N GLU A 107 1.48 9.00 -13.61
CA GLU A 107 1.43 9.27 -12.17
C GLU A 107 0.76 8.11 -11.43
N ILE A 108 -0.35 7.59 -11.95
CA ILE A 108 -1.05 6.42 -11.38
C ILE A 108 -0.10 5.21 -11.29
N LEU A 109 0.64 4.93 -12.37
CA LEU A 109 1.63 3.82 -12.38
C LEU A 109 2.77 4.06 -11.40
N SER A 110 3.28 5.29 -11.34
CA SER A 110 4.36 5.66 -10.41
C SER A 110 3.92 5.51 -8.95
N GLU A 111 2.72 5.97 -8.61
CA GLU A 111 2.18 5.82 -7.25
C GLU A 111 1.92 4.36 -6.88
N TYR A 112 1.37 3.57 -7.82
CA TYR A 112 1.18 2.14 -7.59
C TYR A 112 2.51 1.43 -7.32
N ASN A 113 3.54 1.64 -8.14
CA ASN A 113 4.85 1.03 -7.96
C ASN A 113 5.53 1.47 -6.65
N SER A 114 5.40 2.76 -6.31
CA SER A 114 5.92 3.30 -5.04
C SER A 114 5.24 2.67 -3.84
N LEU A 115 3.92 2.50 -3.89
CA LEU A 115 3.14 1.84 -2.84
C LEU A 115 3.56 0.38 -2.67
N GLN A 116 3.68 -0.39 -3.77
CA GLN A 116 4.11 -1.78 -3.72
C GLN A 116 5.51 -1.91 -3.11
N SER A 117 6.44 -1.07 -3.54
CA SER A 117 7.81 -1.04 -2.99
C SER A 117 7.82 -0.68 -1.50
N PHE A 118 6.98 0.25 -1.07
CA PHE A 118 6.84 0.66 0.32
C PHE A 118 6.29 -0.48 1.20
N LEU A 119 5.25 -1.18 0.73
CA LEU A 119 4.68 -2.32 1.46
C LEU A 119 5.69 -3.47 1.61
N LEU A 120 6.46 -3.78 0.57
CA LEU A 120 7.51 -4.79 0.65
C LEU A 120 8.65 -4.39 1.60
N LEU A 121 9.06 -3.12 1.58
CA LEU A 121 10.05 -2.60 2.51
C LEU A 121 9.55 -2.71 3.96
N ASN A 122 8.30 -2.32 4.22
CA ASN A 122 7.70 -2.44 5.55
C ASN A 122 7.62 -3.90 6.00
N ALA A 123 7.17 -4.82 5.16
CA ALA A 123 7.16 -6.24 5.49
C ALA A 123 8.56 -6.74 5.89
N GLY A 124 9.62 -6.27 5.22
CA GLY A 124 11.00 -6.55 5.62
C GLY A 124 11.38 -5.97 6.98
N LEU A 125 10.96 -4.75 7.28
CA LEU A 125 11.15 -4.11 8.58
C LEU A 125 10.38 -4.83 9.69
N ASP A 126 9.19 -5.33 9.42
CA ASP A 126 8.37 -6.07 10.39
C ASP A 126 9.02 -7.39 10.79
N VAL A 127 9.63 -8.09 9.83
CA VAL A 127 10.47 -9.26 10.14
C VAL A 127 11.63 -8.87 11.06
N ALA A 128 12.30 -7.73 10.81
CA ALA A 128 13.36 -7.25 11.67
C ALA A 128 12.85 -6.89 13.08
N TYR A 129 11.65 -6.34 13.22
CA TYR A 129 11.00 -6.09 14.53
C TYR A 129 10.70 -7.39 15.27
N ILE A 130 10.17 -8.41 14.59
CA ILE A 130 9.95 -9.74 15.16
C ILE A 130 11.27 -10.34 15.65
N MET A 131 12.31 -10.31 14.84
CA MET A 131 13.64 -10.82 15.22
C MET A 131 14.23 -10.04 16.40
N THR A 132 14.05 -8.71 16.44
CA THR A 132 14.44 -7.87 17.56
C THR A 132 13.65 -8.24 18.82
N GLY A 133 12.36 -8.55 18.70
CA GLY A 133 11.54 -9.04 19.80
C GLY A 133 12.10 -10.31 20.42
N PHE A 134 12.46 -11.30 19.61
CA PHE A 134 13.11 -12.54 20.07
C PHE A 134 14.48 -12.25 20.72
N TYR A 135 15.29 -11.41 20.10
CA TYR A 135 16.58 -11.00 20.65
C TYR A 135 16.46 -10.36 22.03
N LEU A 136 15.52 -9.43 22.23
CA LEU A 136 15.31 -8.78 23.52
C LEU A 136 14.87 -9.78 24.59
N LYS A 137 14.02 -10.75 24.25
CA LYS A 137 13.61 -11.82 25.14
C LYS A 137 14.78 -12.73 25.54
N GLU A 138 15.64 -13.10 24.60
CA GLU A 138 16.83 -13.88 24.90
C GLU A 138 17.81 -13.11 25.79
N LYS A 139 18.11 -11.85 25.44
CA LYS A 139 18.97 -10.96 26.21
C LYS A 139 18.47 -10.73 27.63
N SER A 140 17.16 -10.82 27.85
CA SER A 140 16.56 -10.63 29.18
C SER A 140 17.01 -11.66 30.21
N LYS A 141 17.39 -12.88 29.78
CA LYS A 141 17.76 -13.99 30.68
C LYS A 141 18.95 -13.68 31.57
N ASN A 142 19.87 -12.84 31.09
CA ASN A 142 21.12 -12.47 31.77
C ASN A 142 21.21 -10.95 32.05
N SER A 143 20.07 -10.28 32.20
CA SER A 143 20.04 -8.81 32.35
C SER A 143 19.39 -8.38 33.67
N SER A 144 19.93 -7.37 34.33
CA SER A 144 19.30 -6.69 35.44
C SER A 144 17.99 -5.99 35.08
N SER A 145 17.76 -5.74 33.79
CA SER A 145 16.53 -5.15 33.24
C SER A 145 15.63 -6.20 32.56
N ALA A 146 15.64 -7.43 33.08
CA ALA A 146 14.96 -8.58 32.48
C ALA A 146 13.49 -8.33 32.14
N GLU A 147 12.72 -7.77 33.07
CA GLU A 147 11.29 -7.47 32.91
C GLU A 147 11.03 -6.48 31.77
N ARG A 148 11.83 -5.41 31.70
CA ARG A 148 11.72 -4.41 30.63
C ARG A 148 12.02 -5.00 29.27
N LEU A 149 13.11 -5.78 29.15
CA LEU A 149 13.50 -6.39 27.88
C LEU A 149 12.45 -7.41 27.40
N ARG A 150 11.88 -8.20 28.32
CA ARG A 150 10.79 -9.13 27.97
C ARG A 150 9.53 -8.41 27.56
N GLY A 151 9.13 -7.38 28.30
CA GLY A 151 7.95 -6.59 27.98
C GLY A 151 8.06 -5.93 26.61
N TYR A 152 9.17 -5.26 26.33
CA TYR A 152 9.42 -4.66 25.00
C TYR A 152 9.51 -5.73 23.91
N GLY A 153 10.19 -6.84 24.17
CA GLY A 153 10.29 -7.95 23.21
C GLY A 153 8.92 -8.55 22.87
N ASN A 154 8.06 -8.77 23.85
CA ASN A 154 6.70 -9.28 23.64
C ASN A 154 5.83 -8.28 22.87
N SER A 155 5.97 -6.97 23.12
CA SER A 155 5.26 -5.95 22.36
C SER A 155 5.74 -5.88 20.89
N LEU A 156 7.07 -5.98 20.65
CA LEU A 156 7.60 -6.04 19.29
C LEU A 156 7.12 -7.27 18.51
N LEU A 157 7.02 -8.43 19.18
CA LEU A 157 6.46 -9.63 18.55
C LEU A 157 5.00 -9.43 18.15
N LEU A 158 4.20 -8.80 19.00
CA LEU A 158 2.80 -8.51 18.70
C LEU A 158 2.66 -7.52 17.57
N GLN A 159 3.40 -6.40 17.63
CA GLN A 159 3.31 -5.34 16.64
C GLN A 159 3.90 -5.77 15.29
N GLY A 160 5.08 -6.36 15.28
CA GLY A 160 5.70 -6.87 14.05
C GLY A 160 4.87 -7.97 13.41
N GLY A 161 4.27 -8.87 14.20
CA GLY A 161 3.38 -9.90 13.67
C GLY A 161 2.12 -9.33 13.03
N PHE A 162 1.47 -8.37 13.67
CA PHE A 162 0.29 -7.68 13.09
C PHE A 162 0.67 -6.90 11.83
N LEU A 163 1.72 -6.08 11.88
CA LEU A 163 2.13 -5.24 10.76
C LEU A 163 2.57 -6.07 9.56
N LEU A 164 3.33 -7.14 9.77
CA LEU A 164 3.72 -8.05 8.70
C LEU A 164 2.50 -8.65 7.98
N LEU A 165 1.51 -9.11 8.74
CA LEU A 165 0.27 -9.63 8.14
C LEU A 165 -0.49 -8.54 7.40
N PHE A 166 -0.55 -7.35 7.97
CA PHE A 166 -1.22 -6.18 7.38
C PHE A 166 -0.56 -5.76 6.06
N ASP A 167 0.76 -5.56 6.05
CA ASP A 167 1.49 -5.07 4.88
C ASP A 167 1.50 -6.12 3.75
N VAL A 168 1.68 -7.40 4.09
CA VAL A 168 1.61 -8.50 3.11
C VAL A 168 0.19 -8.65 2.54
N ALA A 169 -0.85 -8.57 3.38
CA ALA A 169 -2.23 -8.65 2.90
C ALA A 169 -2.56 -7.45 1.99
N LEU A 170 -2.17 -6.24 2.38
CA LEU A 170 -2.41 -5.02 1.60
C LEU A 170 -1.66 -5.07 0.26
N TYR A 171 -0.42 -5.56 0.25
CA TYR A 171 0.35 -5.81 -0.97
C TYR A 171 -0.42 -6.71 -1.95
N PHE A 172 -0.90 -7.87 -1.50
CA PHE A 172 -1.62 -8.80 -2.38
C PHE A 172 -2.99 -8.27 -2.83
N ILE A 173 -3.69 -7.50 -1.99
CA ILE A 173 -4.96 -6.87 -2.38
C ILE A 173 -4.71 -5.85 -3.49
N HIS A 174 -3.67 -5.02 -3.40
CA HIS A 174 -3.30 -4.09 -4.45
C HIS A 174 -2.81 -4.79 -5.72
N GLN A 175 -2.02 -5.85 -5.57
CA GLN A 175 -1.57 -6.68 -6.70
C GLN A 175 -2.77 -7.31 -7.44
N ASN A 176 -3.76 -7.81 -6.70
CA ASN A 176 -4.97 -8.36 -7.31
C ASN A 176 -5.78 -7.28 -8.05
N ASN A 177 -5.89 -6.08 -7.49
CA ASN A 177 -6.51 -4.96 -8.20
C ASN A 177 -5.78 -4.64 -9.50
N ALA A 178 -4.44 -4.65 -9.50
CA ALA A 178 -3.64 -4.41 -10.70
C ALA A 178 -3.82 -5.53 -11.74
N ASN A 179 -3.85 -6.78 -11.31
CA ASN A 179 -4.07 -7.94 -12.19
C ASN A 179 -5.42 -7.88 -12.92
N ILE A 180 -6.44 -7.35 -12.26
CA ILE A 180 -7.80 -7.29 -12.82
C ILE A 180 -8.01 -6.00 -13.63
N ASN A 181 -7.57 -4.85 -13.13
CA ASN A 181 -7.99 -3.55 -13.62
C ASN A 181 -6.89 -2.75 -14.32
N LEU A 182 -5.61 -3.13 -14.21
CA LEU A 182 -4.48 -2.40 -14.78
C LEU A 182 -3.78 -3.17 -15.90
N TYR A 183 -3.28 -4.36 -15.63
CA TYR A 183 -2.43 -5.09 -16.57
C TYR A 183 -3.12 -5.48 -17.88
N PRO A 184 -4.41 -5.89 -17.91
CA PRO A 184 -5.11 -6.17 -19.17
C PRO A 184 -5.17 -4.94 -20.10
N HIS A 185 -5.28 -3.73 -19.54
CA HIS A 185 -5.27 -2.49 -20.33
C HIS A 185 -3.89 -2.15 -20.85
N LEU A 186 -2.84 -2.35 -20.05
CA LEU A 186 -1.46 -2.20 -20.52
C LEU A 186 -1.16 -3.16 -21.68
N GLU A 187 -1.54 -4.43 -21.57
CA GLU A 187 -1.36 -5.42 -22.62
C GLU A 187 -2.09 -5.01 -23.91
N SER A 188 -3.32 -4.49 -23.80
CA SER A 188 -4.09 -4.04 -24.98
C SER A 188 -3.45 -2.85 -25.67
N LEU A 189 -2.87 -1.91 -24.93
CA LEU A 189 -2.14 -0.77 -25.46
C LEU A 189 -0.86 -1.19 -26.21
N PHE A 190 -0.15 -2.19 -25.72
CA PHE A 190 1.07 -2.72 -26.34
C PHE A 190 0.78 -3.68 -27.50
N SER A 191 -0.33 -4.39 -27.51
CA SER A 191 -0.71 -5.32 -28.58
C SER A 191 -1.39 -4.64 -29.77
N GLY A 192 -2.05 -3.50 -29.57
CA GLY A 192 -2.71 -2.71 -30.62
C GLY A 192 -1.79 -1.82 -31.46
N GLY A 193 -0.57 -1.57 -31.01
CA GLY A 193 0.46 -0.89 -31.78
C GLY A 193 1.48 -1.90 -32.30
N ALA A 194 1.85 -1.84 -33.58
CA ALA A 194 2.99 -2.58 -34.15
C ALA A 194 4.30 -2.11 -33.47
N GLY A 195 4.51 -2.50 -32.24
CA GLY A 195 5.63 -2.11 -31.40
C GLY A 195 6.29 -3.32 -30.78
N VAL A 196 7.59 -3.35 -30.83
CA VAL A 196 8.52 -4.33 -30.25
C VAL A 196 8.11 -4.68 -28.82
N GLY A 197 7.61 -5.89 -28.61
CA GLY A 197 7.22 -6.39 -27.27
C GLY A 197 8.48 -6.62 -26.41
N ILE A 198 8.66 -5.83 -25.37
CA ILE A 198 9.61 -6.14 -24.31
C ILE A 198 8.88 -7.05 -23.31
N ASN A 199 9.19 -8.35 -23.37
CA ASN A 199 8.65 -9.32 -22.43
C ASN A 199 9.48 -9.27 -21.14
N ILE A 200 9.06 -8.50 -20.14
CA ILE A 200 9.66 -8.50 -18.81
C ILE A 200 8.91 -9.54 -17.97
N ARG A 201 9.46 -10.76 -17.92
CA ARG A 201 9.09 -11.73 -16.87
C ARG A 201 9.84 -11.36 -15.59
N ILE A 202 9.12 -10.96 -14.58
CA ILE A 202 9.58 -10.84 -13.19
C ILE A 202 9.12 -12.08 -12.43
#